data_85cd2eea7c91a3bb97d0736e9c944ea6
#
_entry.id   85cd2eea7c91a3bb97d0736e9c944ea6
#
_cell.length_a   1.000
_cell.length_b   1.000
_cell.length_c   1.000
_cell.angle_alpha   90.00
_cell.angle_beta   90.00
_cell.angle_gamma   90.00
#
_symmetry.space_group_name_H-M   'P 1'
#
loop_
_entity.id
_entity.type
_entity.pdbx_description
1 polymer ?
#
loop_
_entity_poly.entity_id
_entity_poly.type
_entity_poly.pdbx_seq_one_letter_code
_entity_poly.pdbx_strand_id
1 'polypeptide(L)'
;MSDRFNLSRWAIQNSALTRYLMIALVLLGIGSYFQLGQDEDPPFAFRAMVIRTMWPGATAIQVSDQVTNKIERTLQEVPSIDKIRSFSHPGESMIIFFAKDSTPAKEIPNLFYTVRKKVGDSRSSLPMGVQGPFFNDDFGDTFGVIYAMSAKGYTCLLYTSPSPRDRG
;
A
#
# COMPACT_ATOMS: atom_id res chain seq x y z
N MET A 1 0.85 60.59 -24.31
CA MET A 1 1.97 59.69 -24.01
C MET A 1 1.64 59.02 -22.66
N SER A 2 1.31 57.77 -22.68
CA SER A 2 0.92 57.04 -21.45
C SER A 2 2.15 56.89 -20.54
N ASP A 3 2.09 57.49 -19.39
CA ASP A 3 3.08 57.26 -18.32
C ASP A 3 3.06 55.77 -17.98
N ARG A 4 3.96 55.00 -18.56
CA ARG A 4 4.14 53.60 -18.23
C ARG A 4 4.63 53.55 -16.79
N PHE A 5 3.83 53.00 -15.88
CA PHE A 5 4.19 52.75 -14.49
C PHE A 5 5.55 52.03 -14.46
N ASN A 6 6.56 52.70 -13.94
CA ASN A 6 7.92 52.18 -13.89
C ASN A 6 8.18 51.62 -12.47
N LEU A 7 8.07 50.33 -12.33
CA LEU A 7 8.22 49.60 -11.05
C LEU A 7 9.58 49.87 -10.40
N SER A 8 10.63 49.96 -11.21
CA SER A 8 12.00 50.24 -10.73
C SER A 8 12.11 51.61 -10.09
N ARG A 9 11.53 52.62 -10.71
CA ARG A 9 11.51 53.99 -10.18
C ARG A 9 10.70 54.07 -8.90
N TRP A 10 9.55 53.42 -8.86
CA TRP A 10 8.70 53.35 -7.68
C TRP A 10 9.40 52.66 -6.49
N ALA A 11 10.11 51.52 -6.74
CA ALA A 11 10.86 50.78 -5.72
C ALA A 11 12.00 51.64 -5.10
N ILE A 12 12.70 52.44 -5.92
CA ILE A 12 13.77 53.32 -5.47
C ILE A 12 13.19 54.46 -4.60
N GLN A 13 12.06 55.04 -5.03
CA GLN A 13 11.38 56.12 -4.28
C GLN A 13 10.82 55.62 -2.93
N ASN A 14 10.42 54.36 -2.83
CA ASN A 14 9.86 53.75 -1.61
C ASN A 14 10.80 52.69 -1.03
N SER A 15 12.04 53.04 -0.79
CA SER A 15 13.10 52.09 -0.37
C SER A 15 12.79 51.40 0.94
N ALA A 16 12.07 52.02 1.90
CA ALA A 16 11.66 51.42 3.15
C ALA A 16 10.62 50.30 2.93
N LEU A 17 9.62 50.57 2.10
CA LEU A 17 8.59 49.59 1.74
C LEU A 17 9.17 48.41 0.95
N THR A 18 10.07 48.67 0.02
CA THR A 18 10.75 47.65 -0.80
C THR A 18 11.57 46.72 0.10
N ARG A 19 12.33 47.25 1.06
CA ARG A 19 13.07 46.41 2.03
C ARG A 19 12.14 45.56 2.90
N TYR A 20 11.05 46.14 3.40
CA TYR A 20 10.05 45.37 4.13
C TYR A 20 9.45 44.23 3.33
N LEU A 21 9.08 44.48 2.07
CA LEU A 21 8.54 43.49 1.15
C LEU A 21 9.55 42.37 0.86
N MET A 22 10.83 42.71 0.66
CA MET A 22 11.88 41.72 0.46
C MET A 22 12.04 40.80 1.67
N ILE A 23 12.07 41.37 2.88
CA ILE A 23 12.19 40.58 4.11
C ILE A 23 10.95 39.70 4.29
N ALA A 24 9.75 40.23 4.07
CA ALA A 24 8.51 39.45 4.13
C ALA A 24 8.48 38.30 3.16
N LEU A 25 8.91 38.51 1.92
CA LEU A 25 9.00 37.46 0.90
C LEU A 25 10.01 36.37 1.27
N VAL A 26 11.16 36.73 1.84
CA VAL A 26 12.16 35.77 2.30
C VAL A 26 11.59 34.92 3.44
N LEU A 27 10.94 35.53 4.42
CA LEU A 27 10.33 34.82 5.54
C LEU A 27 9.20 33.90 5.08
N LEU A 28 8.33 34.36 4.16
CA LEU A 28 7.28 33.55 3.56
C LEU A 28 7.87 32.38 2.74
N GLY A 29 8.94 32.63 1.98
CA GLY A 29 9.63 31.61 1.21
C GLY A 29 10.21 30.50 2.09
N ILE A 30 10.86 30.87 3.20
CA ILE A 30 11.38 29.92 4.17
C ILE A 30 10.23 29.15 4.83
N GLY A 31 9.15 29.83 5.22
CA GLY A 31 7.97 29.17 5.79
C GLY A 31 7.31 28.19 4.84
N SER A 32 7.17 28.56 3.57
CA SER A 32 6.64 27.67 2.52
C SER A 32 7.55 26.47 2.26
N TYR A 33 8.86 26.65 2.32
CA TYR A 33 9.82 25.54 2.15
C TYR A 33 9.65 24.44 3.19
N PHE A 34 9.44 24.80 4.45
CA PHE A 34 9.20 23.83 5.52
C PHE A 34 7.82 23.14 5.43
N GLN A 35 6.87 23.72 4.71
CA GLN A 35 5.55 23.12 4.49
C GLN A 35 5.48 22.30 3.20
N LEU A 36 6.50 22.36 2.35
CA LEU A 36 6.54 21.54 1.15
C LEU A 36 6.72 20.07 1.54
N GLY A 37 5.82 19.22 1.07
CA GLY A 37 5.99 17.77 1.17
C GLY A 37 7.27 17.35 0.44
N GLN A 38 8.06 16.49 1.08
CA GLN A 38 9.32 15.98 0.51
C GLN A 38 9.13 14.61 -0.15
N ASP A 39 7.89 14.15 -0.26
CA ASP A 39 7.58 12.89 -0.92
C ASP A 39 7.68 13.06 -2.44
N GLU A 40 8.53 12.26 -3.08
CA GLU A 40 8.71 12.24 -4.54
C GLU A 40 7.44 11.76 -5.23
N ASP A 41 6.75 10.79 -4.64
CA ASP A 41 5.45 10.29 -5.08
C ASP A 41 4.35 10.62 -4.05
N PRO A 42 3.15 11.00 -4.51
CA PRO A 42 2.02 11.19 -3.61
C PRO A 42 1.72 9.86 -2.88
N PRO A 43 1.44 9.88 -1.57
CA PRO A 43 1.11 8.67 -0.83
C PRO A 43 -0.13 8.02 -1.47
N PHE A 44 0.08 6.93 -2.18
CA PHE A 44 -1.02 6.17 -2.71
C PHE A 44 -1.31 4.97 -1.79
N ALA A 45 -2.56 4.83 -1.41
CA ALA A 45 -2.99 3.66 -0.65
C ALA A 45 -3.23 2.51 -1.63
N PHE A 46 -2.53 1.42 -1.43
CA PHE A 46 -2.80 0.19 -2.19
C PHE A 46 -4.18 -0.33 -1.80
N ARG A 47 -5.06 -0.44 -2.79
CA ARG A 47 -6.50 -0.73 -2.57
C ARG A 47 -6.85 -2.18 -2.83
N ALA A 48 -5.88 -3.06 -2.83
CA ALA A 48 -6.08 -4.49 -3.03
C ALA A 48 -5.54 -5.29 -1.85
N MET A 49 -6.17 -6.42 -1.57
CA MET A 49 -5.68 -7.41 -0.62
C MET A 49 -5.80 -8.80 -1.23
N VAL A 50 -4.81 -9.63 -0.98
CA VAL A 50 -4.81 -11.04 -1.35
C VAL A 50 -5.13 -11.89 -0.14
N ILE A 51 -6.09 -12.79 -0.31
CA ILE A 51 -6.46 -13.79 0.69
C ILE A 51 -6.08 -15.15 0.13
N ARG A 52 -5.19 -15.83 0.80
CA ARG A 52 -4.71 -17.15 0.43
C ARG A 52 -5.19 -18.19 1.44
N THR A 53 -5.74 -19.29 0.95
CA THR A 53 -6.23 -20.36 1.81
C THR A 53 -5.74 -21.69 1.23
N MET A 54 -5.16 -22.53 2.06
CA MET A 54 -4.63 -23.82 1.66
C MET A 54 -5.51 -24.95 2.15
N TRP A 55 -5.78 -25.94 1.32
CA TRP A 55 -6.48 -27.17 1.67
C TRP A 55 -5.79 -28.37 1.02
N PRO A 56 -4.72 -28.88 1.64
CA PRO A 56 -3.94 -29.98 1.07
C PRO A 56 -4.81 -31.21 0.78
N GLY A 57 -4.62 -31.78 -0.42
CA GLY A 57 -5.36 -32.97 -0.85
C GLY A 57 -6.72 -32.73 -1.50
N ALA A 58 -7.23 -31.51 -1.48
CA ALA A 58 -8.49 -31.16 -2.15
C ALA A 58 -8.29 -30.92 -3.65
N THR A 59 -9.29 -31.30 -4.44
CA THR A 59 -9.34 -30.97 -5.87
C THR A 59 -9.71 -29.49 -6.09
N ALA A 60 -9.40 -28.92 -7.25
CA ALA A 60 -9.74 -27.53 -7.59
C ALA A 60 -11.25 -27.25 -7.46
N ILE A 61 -12.11 -28.22 -7.83
CA ILE A 61 -13.57 -28.09 -7.71
C ILE A 61 -13.98 -28.03 -6.23
N GLN A 62 -13.44 -28.91 -5.40
CA GLN A 62 -13.72 -28.89 -3.95
C GLN A 62 -13.27 -27.57 -3.31
N VAL A 63 -12.07 -27.07 -3.69
CA VAL A 63 -11.58 -25.79 -3.21
C VAL A 63 -12.50 -24.66 -3.64
N SER A 64 -12.92 -24.65 -4.94
CA SER A 64 -13.85 -23.66 -5.46
C SER A 64 -15.16 -23.63 -4.68
N ASP A 65 -15.81 -24.77 -4.52
CA ASP A 65 -17.16 -24.83 -3.97
C ASP A 65 -17.22 -24.66 -2.45
N GLN A 66 -16.24 -25.22 -1.73
CA GLN A 66 -16.28 -25.27 -0.29
C GLN A 66 -15.43 -24.19 0.41
N VAL A 67 -14.46 -23.60 -0.28
CA VAL A 67 -13.58 -22.59 0.29
C VAL A 67 -13.80 -21.25 -0.43
N THR A 68 -13.51 -21.20 -1.73
CA THR A 68 -13.52 -19.95 -2.49
C THR A 68 -14.89 -19.29 -2.49
N ASN A 69 -15.95 -20.00 -2.86
CA ASN A 69 -17.32 -19.47 -2.90
C ASN A 69 -17.81 -18.95 -1.53
N LYS A 70 -17.39 -19.59 -0.44
CA LYS A 70 -17.77 -19.12 0.90
C LYS A 70 -17.10 -17.81 1.27
N ILE A 71 -15.82 -17.71 0.99
CA ILE A 71 -15.05 -16.47 1.26
C ILE A 71 -15.55 -15.34 0.35
N GLU A 72 -15.82 -15.62 -0.93
CA GLU A 72 -16.38 -14.63 -1.86
C GLU A 72 -17.71 -14.06 -1.37
N ARG A 73 -18.64 -14.91 -0.91
CA ARG A 73 -19.91 -14.47 -0.35
C ARG A 73 -19.71 -13.54 0.84
N THR A 74 -18.79 -13.89 1.74
CA THR A 74 -18.46 -13.05 2.89
C THR A 74 -17.88 -11.69 2.45
N LEU A 75 -17.07 -11.67 1.39
CA LEU A 75 -16.50 -10.44 0.84
C LEU A 75 -17.57 -9.57 0.15
N GLN A 76 -18.53 -10.18 -0.55
CA GLN A 76 -19.64 -9.45 -1.20
C GLN A 76 -20.54 -8.71 -0.21
N GLU A 77 -20.57 -9.11 1.06
CA GLU A 77 -21.29 -8.40 2.12
C GLU A 77 -20.59 -7.08 2.54
N VAL A 78 -19.38 -6.81 2.07
CA VAL A 78 -18.63 -5.61 2.41
C VAL A 78 -18.88 -4.53 1.34
N PRO A 79 -19.56 -3.42 1.68
CA PRO A 79 -20.06 -2.46 0.67
C PRO A 79 -18.96 -1.67 -0.04
N SER A 80 -17.75 -1.62 0.52
CA SER A 80 -16.60 -0.87 -0.03
C SER A 80 -15.75 -1.69 -0.99
N ILE A 81 -16.13 -2.94 -1.32
CA ILE A 81 -15.46 -3.77 -2.31
C ILE A 81 -16.07 -3.50 -3.68
N ASP A 82 -15.21 -3.29 -4.69
CA ASP A 82 -15.59 -3.10 -6.09
C ASP A 82 -15.54 -4.41 -6.87
N LYS A 83 -14.37 -5.07 -6.87
CA LYS A 83 -14.11 -6.28 -7.65
C LYS A 83 -13.48 -7.36 -6.80
N ILE A 84 -13.89 -8.60 -7.07
CA ILE A 84 -13.29 -9.79 -6.49
C ILE A 84 -12.81 -10.66 -7.67
N ARG A 85 -11.58 -11.12 -7.60
CA ARG A 85 -11.00 -12.11 -8.53
C ARG A 85 -10.52 -13.28 -7.72
N SER A 86 -10.93 -14.48 -8.10
CA SER A 86 -10.54 -15.70 -7.41
C SER A 86 -9.93 -16.71 -8.35
N PHE A 87 -9.02 -17.46 -7.82
CA PHE A 87 -8.36 -18.57 -8.50
C PHE A 87 -8.39 -19.78 -7.56
N SER A 88 -8.91 -20.89 -8.05
CA SER A 88 -8.96 -22.16 -7.30
C SER A 88 -8.06 -23.17 -8.00
N HIS A 89 -7.00 -23.55 -7.30
CA HIS A 89 -6.09 -24.61 -7.72
C HIS A 89 -6.26 -25.84 -6.81
N PRO A 90 -5.79 -27.03 -7.24
CA PRO A 90 -5.75 -28.18 -6.33
C PRO A 90 -4.97 -27.83 -5.08
N GLY A 91 -5.63 -27.91 -3.92
CA GLY A 91 -5.04 -27.63 -2.63
C GLY A 91 -4.92 -26.16 -2.24
N GLU A 92 -5.32 -25.20 -3.08
CA GLU A 92 -5.13 -23.78 -2.83
C GLU A 92 -6.25 -22.91 -3.40
N SER A 93 -6.71 -21.95 -2.61
CA SER A 93 -7.57 -20.84 -3.05
C SER A 93 -6.82 -19.52 -2.90
N MET A 94 -6.84 -18.70 -3.94
CA MET A 94 -6.32 -17.35 -3.94
C MET A 94 -7.42 -16.38 -4.35
N ILE A 95 -7.73 -15.41 -3.52
CA ILE A 95 -8.76 -14.41 -3.76
C ILE A 95 -8.12 -13.03 -3.65
N ILE A 96 -8.31 -12.23 -4.67
CA ILE A 96 -7.85 -10.84 -4.72
C ILE A 96 -9.08 -9.97 -4.76
N PHE A 97 -9.24 -9.08 -3.80
CA PHE A 97 -10.29 -8.08 -3.88
C PHE A 97 -9.72 -6.68 -4.01
N PHE A 98 -10.48 -5.81 -4.63
CA PHE A 98 -10.17 -4.41 -4.85
C PHE A 98 -11.21 -3.54 -4.16
N ALA A 99 -10.76 -2.58 -3.38
CA ALA A 99 -11.63 -1.58 -2.80
C ALA A 99 -12.09 -0.58 -3.87
N LYS A 100 -13.27 0.02 -3.67
CA LYS A 100 -13.80 1.07 -4.55
C LYS A 100 -12.87 2.27 -4.60
N ASP A 101 -12.73 2.88 -5.77
CA ASP A 101 -11.94 4.10 -5.96
C ASP A 101 -12.48 5.28 -5.17
N SER A 102 -13.78 5.30 -4.88
CA SER A 102 -14.43 6.31 -4.06
C SER A 102 -14.09 6.22 -2.57
N THR A 103 -13.47 5.11 -2.11
CA THR A 103 -13.11 4.94 -0.69
C THR A 103 -11.89 5.81 -0.36
N PRO A 104 -11.98 6.72 0.64
CA PRO A 104 -10.85 7.54 1.05
C PRO A 104 -9.66 6.69 1.50
N ALA A 105 -8.42 7.13 1.17
CA ALA A 105 -7.19 6.41 1.53
C ALA A 105 -7.09 6.14 3.04
N LYS A 106 -7.59 7.05 3.88
CA LYS A 106 -7.60 6.90 5.34
C LYS A 106 -8.52 5.78 5.84
N GLU A 107 -9.51 5.37 5.06
CA GLU A 107 -10.46 4.31 5.41
C GLU A 107 -10.01 2.92 4.96
N ILE A 108 -9.03 2.83 4.06
CA ILE A 108 -8.52 1.55 3.55
C ILE A 108 -8.04 0.61 4.68
N PRO A 109 -7.26 1.06 5.68
CA PRO A 109 -6.86 0.19 6.79
C PRO A 109 -8.05 -0.37 7.58
N ASN A 110 -9.09 0.44 7.80
CA ASN A 110 -10.32 0.01 8.48
C ASN A 110 -11.10 -1.00 7.63
N LEU A 111 -11.13 -0.82 6.31
CA LEU A 111 -11.72 -1.79 5.39
C LEU A 111 -11.00 -3.13 5.48
N PHE A 112 -9.67 -3.12 5.43
CA PHE A 112 -8.85 -4.33 5.53
C PHE A 112 -9.04 -5.03 6.89
N TYR A 113 -9.11 -4.29 7.97
CA TYR A 113 -9.44 -4.83 9.28
C TYR A 113 -10.83 -5.49 9.30
N THR A 114 -11.84 -4.84 8.72
CA THR A 114 -13.21 -5.37 8.64
C THR A 114 -13.26 -6.66 7.82
N VAL A 115 -12.53 -6.72 6.71
CA VAL A 115 -12.42 -7.93 5.87
C VAL A 115 -11.75 -9.06 6.65
N ARG A 116 -10.60 -8.79 7.30
CA ARG A 116 -9.92 -9.80 8.14
C ARG A 116 -10.84 -10.37 9.22
N LYS A 117 -11.60 -9.50 9.88
CA LYS A 117 -12.56 -9.92 10.90
C LYS A 117 -13.66 -10.80 10.33
N LYS A 118 -14.37 -10.34 9.29
CA LYS A 118 -15.48 -11.09 8.67
C LYS A 118 -15.04 -12.44 8.10
N VAL A 119 -13.94 -12.46 7.36
CA VAL A 119 -13.39 -13.69 6.79
C VAL A 119 -12.83 -14.60 7.89
N GLY A 120 -12.23 -14.02 8.94
CA GLY A 120 -11.81 -14.77 10.14
C GLY A 120 -12.98 -15.44 10.86
N ASP A 121 -14.09 -14.74 11.03
CA ASP A 121 -15.32 -15.26 11.63
C ASP A 121 -15.93 -16.40 10.80
N SER A 122 -15.82 -16.33 9.48
CA SER A 122 -16.29 -17.39 8.58
C SER A 122 -15.42 -18.65 8.58
N ARG A 123 -14.27 -18.64 9.25
CA ARG A 123 -13.36 -19.79 9.31
C ARG A 123 -14.01 -21.06 9.85
N SER A 124 -14.93 -20.92 10.82
CA SER A 124 -15.66 -22.05 11.40
C SER A 124 -16.57 -22.77 10.38
N SER A 125 -16.94 -22.10 9.30
CA SER A 125 -17.75 -22.67 8.23
C SER A 125 -16.93 -23.40 7.15
N LEU A 126 -15.61 -23.28 7.18
CA LEU A 126 -14.72 -23.94 6.24
C LEU A 126 -14.51 -25.43 6.60
N PRO A 127 -14.17 -26.27 5.62
CA PRO A 127 -13.93 -27.69 5.86
C PRO A 127 -12.76 -27.94 6.82
N MET A 128 -12.79 -29.10 7.50
CA MET A 128 -11.66 -29.53 8.31
C MET A 128 -10.41 -29.73 7.46
N GLY A 129 -9.24 -29.33 8.00
CA GLY A 129 -7.96 -29.44 7.32
C GLY A 129 -7.60 -28.21 6.48
N VAL A 130 -8.49 -27.23 6.37
CA VAL A 130 -8.18 -25.93 5.73
C VAL A 130 -7.23 -25.11 6.61
N GLN A 131 -6.14 -24.65 6.01
CA GLN A 131 -5.14 -23.77 6.63
C GLN A 131 -5.34 -22.32 6.14
N GLY A 132 -5.35 -21.38 7.05
CA GLY A 132 -5.63 -19.96 6.78
C GLY A 132 -7.06 -19.61 7.18
N PRO A 133 -7.66 -18.56 6.59
CA PRO A 133 -7.14 -17.68 5.54
C PRO A 133 -5.93 -16.83 5.95
N PHE A 134 -4.97 -16.68 5.06
CA PHE A 134 -3.80 -15.80 5.19
C PHE A 134 -4.04 -14.53 4.38
N PHE A 135 -3.80 -13.38 5.00
CA PHE A 135 -4.06 -12.08 4.38
C PHE A 135 -2.73 -11.41 4.03
N ASN A 136 -2.62 -10.92 2.81
CA ASN A 136 -1.51 -10.09 2.36
C ASN A 136 -2.07 -8.79 1.77
N ASP A 137 -1.76 -7.68 2.40
CA ASP A 137 -2.12 -6.31 2.01
C ASP A 137 -0.90 -5.41 1.88
N ASP A 138 0.30 -5.95 2.15
CA ASP A 138 1.57 -5.25 2.04
C ASP A 138 2.12 -5.35 0.59
N PHE A 139 1.42 -4.71 -0.34
CA PHE A 139 1.89 -4.56 -1.70
C PHE A 139 2.45 -3.16 -1.86
N GLY A 140 3.73 -3.03 -2.04
CA GLY A 140 4.38 -1.76 -2.34
C GLY A 140 5.40 -1.31 -1.32
N ASP A 141 5.70 -2.11 -0.33
CA ASP A 141 6.91 -1.92 0.46
C ASP A 141 8.12 -2.07 -0.47
N THR A 142 8.63 -0.94 -0.93
CA THR A 142 9.89 -0.89 -1.66
C THR A 142 11.03 -0.99 -0.66
N PHE A 143 11.93 -1.94 -0.88
CA PHE A 143 13.16 -2.00 -0.09
C PHE A 143 13.97 -0.73 -0.36
N GLY A 144 14.10 0.15 0.62
CA GLY A 144 14.87 1.39 0.49
C GLY A 144 16.37 1.15 0.30
N VAL A 145 16.86 -0.02 0.69
CA VAL A 145 18.26 -0.41 0.53
C VAL A 145 18.36 -1.90 0.22
N ILE A 146 19.04 -2.24 -0.89
CA ILE A 146 19.35 -3.60 -1.28
C ILE A 146 20.86 -3.80 -1.14
N TYR A 147 21.27 -4.71 -0.26
CA TYR A 147 22.67 -5.09 -0.10
C TYR A 147 22.98 -6.36 -0.88
N ALA A 148 23.97 -6.31 -1.76
CA ALA A 148 24.57 -7.50 -2.36
C ALA A 148 25.84 -7.85 -1.61
N MET A 149 25.86 -9.00 -0.92
CA MET A 149 27.06 -9.51 -0.27
C MET A 149 27.78 -10.47 -1.21
N SER A 150 29.02 -10.15 -1.54
CA SER A 150 29.89 -11.04 -2.31
C SER A 150 31.16 -11.31 -1.51
N ALA A 151 31.61 -12.56 -1.44
CA ALA A 151 32.85 -12.94 -0.83
C ALA A 151 33.68 -13.80 -1.78
N LYS A 152 34.90 -13.39 -2.05
CA LYS A 152 35.83 -14.15 -2.92
C LYS A 152 36.27 -15.43 -2.21
N GLY A 153 36.15 -16.58 -2.89
CA GLY A 153 36.63 -17.87 -2.39
C GLY A 153 35.58 -18.76 -1.71
N TYR A 154 34.31 -18.36 -1.67
CA TYR A 154 33.23 -19.18 -1.15
C TYR A 154 32.37 -19.76 -2.28
N THR A 155 31.88 -20.99 -2.08
CA THR A 155 30.99 -21.65 -3.05
C THR A 155 29.57 -21.07 -3.00
N CYS A 156 28.84 -21.17 -4.11
CA CYS A 156 27.45 -20.66 -4.21
C CYS A 156 26.52 -21.22 -3.11
N LEU A 157 26.75 -22.45 -2.66
CA LEU A 157 25.99 -23.07 -1.57
C LEU A 157 26.09 -22.33 -0.23
N LEU A 158 27.20 -21.66 0.02
CA LEU A 158 27.40 -20.92 1.27
C LEU A 158 26.62 -19.59 1.27
N TYR A 159 26.37 -19.00 0.11
CA TYR A 159 25.56 -17.77 -0.04
C TYR A 159 24.06 -18.04 0.04
N THR A 160 23.64 -19.23 -0.38
CA THR A 160 22.20 -19.59 -0.45
C THR A 160 21.76 -20.38 0.77
N SER A 161 22.67 -20.76 1.66
CA SER A 161 22.33 -21.47 2.88
C SER A 161 21.69 -20.50 3.89
N PRO A 162 20.50 -20.81 4.42
CA PRO A 162 19.86 -19.96 5.43
C PRO A 162 20.75 -19.87 6.69
N SER A 163 20.80 -18.67 7.26
CA SER A 163 21.55 -18.43 8.50
C SER A 163 21.05 -19.37 9.61
N PRO A 164 21.93 -19.81 10.52
CA PRO A 164 21.51 -20.59 11.69
C PRO A 164 20.43 -19.89 12.55
N ARG A 165 20.30 -18.57 12.43
CA ARG A 165 19.26 -17.78 13.12
C ARG A 165 17.88 -17.89 12.47
N ASP A 166 17.79 -18.30 11.19
CA ASP A 166 16.53 -18.42 10.45
C ASP A 166 15.91 -19.81 10.59
N ARG A 167 16.49 -20.68 11.43
CA ARG A 167 16.02 -22.06 11.71
C ARG A 167 15.25 -22.18 13.02
N GLY A 168 14.82 -21.05 13.60
CA GLY A 168 14.01 -21.00 14.81
C GLY A 168 12.53 -21.06 14.55
#